data_86d88572baf21dec4fcd5e779a0ec86b
#
_entry.id   86d88572baf21dec4fcd5e779a0ec86b
#
_cell.length_a   1.000
_cell.length_b   1.000
_cell.length_c   1.000
_cell.angle_alpha   90.00
_cell.angle_beta   90.00
_cell.angle_gamma   90.00
#
_symmetry.space_group_name_H-M   'P 1'
#
loop_
_entity.id
_entity.type
_entity.pdbx_description
1 polymer ?
#
loop_
_entity_poly.entity_id
_entity_poly.type
_entity_poly.pdbx_seq_one_letter_code
_entity_poly.pdbx_strand_id
1 'polypeptide(L)'
;MATMPPSDVRDMRGSAPLVVMLMLSAAFAGCLDSISLNGAPTAKMSVDPDTNIRTGDTITFSAVGSSDPDGDAMTYNWNFGDGNTGEGLTASHSYAQPGENTVTLTVSDGNYEATASKLLTIVDASAREPHAEITSDKDDDCDGEDAPAGSFILVWVCEDKDESDRSITVSTTVTLDASESWAGCNPDNSNCYAEEYLVSWEWDLDLDTDSDEDGDPKNDVDATGETIDLEDMPAGSWDIKLTVTDNNGMTDSDDSTLYINYRGTWSDFVIDRRYQEPVIMTWDYPVTYEDDGQNKIRYLRTKLTYPAEDADQPFGGVDTENRLDLFIYNSTEEEVANTTGIGDDNRDAGDCQSDDRCVWLVIGGSTVRGFLDGTWTVDLQNEKTHNTNVKTFIIELQYR
;
A
#
# COMPACT_ATOMS: atom_id res chain seq x y z
N MET A 1 26.73 31.96 -20.99
CA MET A 1 27.88 32.70 -20.45
C MET A 1 27.44 33.61 -19.32
N ALA A 2 27.60 33.16 -18.07
CA ALA A 2 27.74 33.96 -16.85
C ALA A 2 28.05 32.97 -15.73
N THR A 3 29.30 32.97 -15.33
CA THR A 3 29.89 32.17 -14.27
C THR A 3 29.65 32.84 -12.92
N MET A 4 29.16 32.07 -11.92
CA MET A 4 29.17 32.47 -10.51
C MET A 4 30.45 31.96 -9.83
N PRO A 5 31.06 32.76 -8.94
CA PRO A 5 32.27 32.39 -8.19
C PRO A 5 31.94 31.63 -6.90
N PRO A 6 32.87 30.85 -6.33
CA PRO A 6 32.68 30.07 -5.12
C PRO A 6 32.82 30.92 -3.86
N SER A 7 31.99 30.67 -2.85
CA SER A 7 32.05 31.30 -1.53
C SER A 7 33.04 30.59 -0.60
N ASP A 8 33.94 31.38 -0.05
CA ASP A 8 34.98 31.08 0.93
C ASP A 8 34.40 30.54 2.27
N VAL A 9 34.98 29.47 2.74
CA VAL A 9 34.86 28.98 4.13
C VAL A 9 35.95 29.67 4.96
N ARG A 10 35.57 30.55 5.89
CA ARG A 10 36.47 31.07 6.92
C ARG A 10 36.25 30.37 8.25
N ASP A 11 37.26 29.64 8.60
CA ASP A 11 37.59 29.12 9.92
C ASP A 11 37.74 30.28 10.93
N MET A 12 37.00 30.30 12.04
CA MET A 12 37.27 31.14 13.20
C MET A 12 37.29 30.28 14.47
N ARG A 13 38.52 29.93 14.83
CA ARG A 13 38.83 29.54 16.19
C ARG A 13 38.92 30.81 17.05
N GLY A 14 38.05 30.98 18.01
CA GLY A 14 38.05 32.00 19.02
C GLY A 14 38.03 31.41 20.43
N SER A 15 39.12 31.63 21.13
CA SER A 15 39.43 31.22 22.48
C SER A 15 38.46 31.80 23.54
N ALA A 16 38.04 30.97 24.48
CA ALA A 16 37.30 31.36 25.68
C ALA A 16 38.19 32.05 26.71
N PRO A 17 37.72 33.09 27.43
CA PRO A 17 38.26 33.45 28.70
C PRO A 17 37.45 32.80 29.84
N LEU A 18 38.21 32.15 30.71
CA LEU A 18 37.79 31.60 32.00
C LEU A 18 37.49 32.78 32.95
N VAL A 19 36.22 32.97 33.32
CA VAL A 19 35.88 33.88 34.43
C VAL A 19 35.54 33.01 35.65
N VAL A 20 36.49 32.99 36.56
CA VAL A 20 36.29 32.47 37.92
C VAL A 20 35.46 33.49 38.68
N MET A 21 34.21 33.17 39.01
CA MET A 21 33.38 33.95 39.92
C MET A 21 33.17 33.21 41.25
N LEU A 22 33.69 33.84 42.24
CA LEU A 22 33.77 33.42 43.66
C LEU A 22 32.37 33.11 44.19
N MET A 23 32.20 31.94 44.82
CA MET A 23 31.04 31.54 45.61
C MET A 23 30.93 32.38 46.86
N LEU A 24 29.89 33.22 46.98
CA LEU A 24 29.37 33.65 48.27
C LEU A 24 28.16 32.78 48.60
N SER A 25 28.38 31.85 49.51
CA SER A 25 27.30 31.04 50.08
C SER A 25 26.51 31.88 51.08
N ALA A 26 25.35 32.37 50.66
CA ALA A 26 24.30 32.80 51.56
C ALA A 26 23.24 31.72 51.62
N ALA A 27 23.22 30.96 52.71
CA ALA A 27 22.15 30.05 53.01
C ALA A 27 20.87 30.83 53.32
N PHE A 28 19.99 30.98 52.31
CA PHE A 28 18.58 31.24 52.53
C PHE A 28 17.86 29.92 52.44
N ALA A 29 17.62 29.27 53.57
CA ALA A 29 16.59 28.28 53.70
C ALA A 29 15.24 29.04 53.67
N GLY A 30 14.79 29.38 52.50
CA GLY A 30 13.43 29.77 52.22
C GLY A 30 12.77 28.58 51.49
N CYS A 31 11.66 28.10 51.97
CA CYS A 31 10.78 27.20 51.25
C CYS A 31 10.54 27.80 49.86
N LEU A 32 11.19 27.25 48.87
CA LEU A 32 10.71 27.31 47.50
C LEU A 32 9.51 26.36 47.50
N ASP A 33 8.33 26.85 47.85
CA ASP A 33 7.12 26.26 47.32
C ASP A 33 7.35 26.20 45.81
N SER A 34 7.45 25.00 45.25
CA SER A 34 7.42 24.76 43.81
C SER A 34 6.11 25.38 43.34
N ILE A 35 6.20 26.53 42.68
CA ILE A 35 5.09 27.07 41.96
C ILE A 35 4.86 26.06 40.81
N SER A 36 4.02 25.08 41.07
CA SER A 36 3.42 24.25 40.05
C SER A 36 2.57 25.21 39.21
N LEU A 37 3.06 25.52 38.02
CA LEU A 37 2.25 26.22 37.06
C LEU A 37 1.21 25.21 36.57
N ASN A 38 -0.06 25.41 36.95
CA ASN A 38 -1.13 24.58 36.47
C ASN A 38 -1.22 24.67 34.95
N GLY A 39 -1.14 23.53 34.27
CA GLY A 39 -1.30 23.40 32.82
C GLY A 39 -2.78 23.22 32.46
N ALA A 40 -3.15 23.59 31.25
CA ALA A 40 -4.52 23.37 30.78
C ALA A 40 -4.74 21.89 30.42
N PRO A 41 -5.94 21.33 30.68
CA PRO A 41 -6.28 19.98 30.26
C PRO A 41 -6.34 19.86 28.73
N THR A 42 -6.28 18.63 28.24
CA THR A 42 -6.55 18.27 26.85
C THR A 42 -7.86 17.52 26.77
N ALA A 43 -8.78 17.97 25.90
CA ALA A 43 -10.06 17.31 25.69
C ALA A 43 -9.94 16.33 24.50
N LYS A 44 -10.34 15.07 24.70
CA LYS A 44 -10.56 14.06 23.64
C LYS A 44 -11.96 13.50 23.80
N MET A 45 -12.63 13.30 22.64
CA MET A 45 -13.99 12.80 22.57
C MET A 45 -14.06 11.63 21.59
N SER A 46 -14.82 10.59 21.95
CA SER A 46 -15.29 9.56 21.04
C SER A 46 -16.81 9.43 21.12
N VAL A 47 -17.43 9.03 20.04
CA VAL A 47 -18.88 8.88 19.88
C VAL A 47 -19.16 7.53 19.26
N ASP A 48 -20.18 6.82 19.74
CA ASP A 48 -20.56 5.51 19.24
C ASP A 48 -22.10 5.32 19.32
N PRO A 49 -22.79 5.06 18.18
CA PRO A 49 -22.30 5.18 16.81
C PRO A 49 -22.01 6.64 16.42
N ASP A 50 -21.13 6.87 15.45
CA ASP A 50 -20.75 8.20 14.96
C ASP A 50 -21.21 8.47 13.52
N THR A 51 -21.67 7.43 12.81
CA THR A 51 -22.29 7.49 11.49
C THR A 51 -23.64 6.77 11.48
N ASN A 52 -24.45 6.97 10.44
CA ASN A 52 -25.75 6.29 10.21
C ASN A 52 -26.72 6.40 11.39
N ILE A 53 -26.67 7.51 12.09
CA ILE A 53 -27.46 7.73 13.32
C ILE A 53 -28.89 8.13 12.95
N ARG A 54 -29.87 7.35 13.40
CA ARG A 54 -31.29 7.62 13.20
C ARG A 54 -31.93 8.29 14.41
N THR A 55 -33.02 8.99 14.16
CA THR A 55 -33.84 9.53 15.27
C THR A 55 -34.27 8.40 16.21
N GLY A 56 -34.01 8.60 17.51
CA GLY A 56 -34.31 7.61 18.56
C GLY A 56 -33.18 6.68 18.92
N ASP A 57 -32.13 6.61 18.13
CA ASP A 57 -30.94 5.81 18.47
C ASP A 57 -30.27 6.34 19.73
N THR A 58 -29.72 5.45 20.53
CA THR A 58 -28.94 5.80 21.71
C THR A 58 -27.48 5.92 21.35
N ILE A 59 -26.93 7.11 21.51
CA ILE A 59 -25.53 7.42 21.23
C ILE A 59 -24.78 7.49 22.56
N THR A 60 -23.61 6.87 22.60
CA THR A 60 -22.70 6.91 23.75
C THR A 60 -21.56 7.87 23.44
N PHE A 61 -21.34 8.82 24.33
CA PHE A 61 -20.25 9.80 24.26
C PHE A 61 -19.23 9.47 25.34
N SER A 62 -17.95 9.52 25.01
CA SER A 62 -16.87 9.20 25.94
C SER A 62 -15.76 10.24 25.87
N ALA A 63 -15.34 10.73 27.04
CA ALA A 63 -14.19 11.61 27.21
C ALA A 63 -12.92 10.84 27.61
N VAL A 64 -12.91 9.51 27.48
CA VAL A 64 -11.74 8.66 27.74
C VAL A 64 -10.60 9.06 26.77
N GLY A 65 -9.42 9.34 27.33
CA GLY A 65 -8.28 9.88 26.58
C GLY A 65 -8.06 11.38 26.78
N SER A 66 -9.01 12.10 27.41
CA SER A 66 -8.72 13.43 27.94
C SER A 66 -7.71 13.33 29.08
N SER A 67 -6.81 14.30 29.17
CA SER A 67 -5.72 14.26 30.15
C SER A 67 -5.39 15.66 30.66
N ASP A 68 -4.89 15.70 31.89
CA ASP A 68 -4.32 16.90 32.51
C ASP A 68 -2.82 16.70 32.72
N PRO A 69 -1.94 17.67 32.33
CA PRO A 69 -0.50 17.52 32.42
C PRO A 69 0.01 17.46 33.87
N ASP A 70 -0.73 18.01 34.83
CA ASP A 70 -0.38 18.04 36.25
C ASP A 70 -1.07 16.91 37.03
N GLY A 71 -2.00 16.21 36.38
CA GLY A 71 -2.76 15.11 36.96
C GLY A 71 -3.90 15.58 37.85
N ASP A 72 -4.39 16.80 37.64
CA ASP A 72 -5.50 17.36 38.41
C ASP A 72 -6.82 16.64 38.08
N ALA A 73 -7.77 16.73 39.01
CA ALA A 73 -9.07 16.11 38.85
C ALA A 73 -9.91 16.90 37.83
N MET A 74 -10.35 16.22 36.79
CA MET A 74 -11.11 16.81 35.70
C MET A 74 -12.64 16.63 35.87
N THR A 75 -13.38 17.61 35.40
CA THR A 75 -14.83 17.55 35.23
C THR A 75 -15.18 17.59 33.75
N TYR A 76 -16.28 16.94 33.36
CA TYR A 76 -16.68 16.74 31.97
C TYR A 76 -18.12 17.20 31.80
N ASN A 77 -18.34 18.14 30.88
CA ASN A 77 -19.65 18.67 30.55
C ASN A 77 -19.91 18.54 29.05
N TRP A 78 -21.05 17.99 28.72
CA TRP A 78 -21.49 17.75 27.35
C TRP A 78 -22.62 18.70 26.95
N ASN A 79 -22.51 19.29 25.77
CA ASN A 79 -23.59 19.95 25.08
C ASN A 79 -23.86 19.15 23.80
N PHE A 80 -25.07 18.62 23.66
CA PHE A 80 -25.41 17.75 22.52
C PHE A 80 -25.86 18.52 21.26
N GLY A 81 -25.90 19.84 21.29
CA GLY A 81 -26.25 20.68 20.15
C GLY A 81 -27.73 20.89 19.94
N ASP A 82 -28.62 20.09 20.51
CA ASP A 82 -30.06 20.15 20.43
C ASP A 82 -30.71 20.94 21.61
N GLY A 83 -29.87 21.52 22.47
CA GLY A 83 -30.28 22.23 23.70
C GLY A 83 -30.24 21.36 24.95
N ASN A 84 -29.96 20.07 24.84
CA ASN A 84 -29.73 19.17 25.95
C ASN A 84 -28.26 19.14 26.36
N THR A 85 -28.00 18.77 27.62
CA THR A 85 -26.65 18.69 28.20
C THR A 85 -26.50 17.41 29.01
N GLY A 86 -25.26 16.99 29.23
CA GLY A 86 -24.88 15.85 30.06
C GLY A 86 -23.62 16.14 30.87
N GLU A 87 -23.31 15.29 31.83
CA GLU A 87 -22.12 15.38 32.69
C GLU A 87 -21.47 13.99 32.86
N GLY A 88 -20.15 13.99 33.14
CA GLY A 88 -19.39 12.78 33.45
C GLY A 88 -18.47 12.32 32.34
N LEU A 89 -17.57 11.39 32.69
CA LEU A 89 -16.59 10.81 31.76
C LEU A 89 -17.26 10.14 30.55
N THR A 90 -18.46 9.60 30.74
CA THR A 90 -19.32 9.05 29.70
C THR A 90 -20.74 9.62 29.86
N ALA A 91 -21.41 9.88 28.72
CA ALA A 91 -22.79 10.30 28.67
C ALA A 91 -23.53 9.53 27.57
N SER A 92 -24.86 9.48 27.63
CA SER A 92 -25.69 8.92 26.56
C SER A 92 -26.79 9.91 26.20
N HIS A 93 -27.10 10.02 24.92
CA HIS A 93 -28.15 10.91 24.43
C HIS A 93 -28.85 10.27 23.21
N SER A 94 -30.06 10.72 22.91
CA SER A 94 -30.80 10.37 21.69
C SER A 94 -31.53 11.58 21.16
N TYR A 95 -31.51 11.77 19.84
CA TYR A 95 -32.12 12.88 19.15
C TYR A 95 -33.56 12.52 18.68
N ALA A 96 -34.51 13.40 18.90
CA ALA A 96 -35.89 13.18 18.52
C ALA A 96 -36.25 13.71 17.12
N GLN A 97 -35.36 14.50 16.50
CA GLN A 97 -35.56 15.09 15.19
C GLN A 97 -34.34 14.92 14.33
N PRO A 98 -34.46 14.67 13.02
CA PRO A 98 -33.36 14.66 12.10
C PRO A 98 -32.71 16.04 11.94
N GLY A 99 -31.43 16.07 11.59
CA GLY A 99 -30.68 17.30 11.36
C GLY A 99 -29.26 17.22 11.89
N GLU A 100 -28.46 18.23 11.60
CA GLU A 100 -27.09 18.35 12.07
C GLU A 100 -27.04 18.91 13.49
N ASN A 101 -26.25 18.25 14.34
CA ASN A 101 -26.05 18.65 15.73
C ASN A 101 -24.55 18.68 16.05
N THR A 102 -24.04 19.83 16.50
CA THR A 102 -22.63 19.90 16.95
C THR A 102 -22.57 19.57 18.43
N VAL A 103 -22.00 18.40 18.72
CA VAL A 103 -21.69 18.00 20.10
C VAL A 103 -20.41 18.66 20.56
N THR A 104 -20.42 19.20 21.78
CA THR A 104 -19.23 19.82 22.39
C THR A 104 -19.00 19.23 23.78
N LEU A 105 -17.80 18.69 23.98
CA LEU A 105 -17.25 18.32 25.29
C LEU A 105 -16.46 19.50 25.84
N THR A 106 -16.71 19.88 27.08
CA THR A 106 -15.86 20.78 27.85
C THR A 106 -15.24 20.01 29.01
N VAL A 107 -13.91 20.00 29.06
CA VAL A 107 -13.10 19.39 30.13
C VAL A 107 -12.50 20.51 30.97
N SER A 108 -12.66 20.47 32.30
CA SER A 108 -12.12 21.50 33.20
C SER A 108 -11.41 20.87 34.39
N ASP A 109 -10.25 21.40 34.75
CA ASP A 109 -9.48 21.10 35.97
C ASP A 109 -9.85 22.02 37.14
N GLY A 110 -10.79 22.93 36.94
CA GLY A 110 -11.24 23.95 37.91
C GLY A 110 -10.55 25.31 37.74
N ASN A 111 -9.46 25.41 36.97
CA ASN A 111 -8.74 26.64 36.66
C ASN A 111 -8.78 26.96 35.14
N TYR A 112 -8.64 25.93 34.33
CA TYR A 112 -8.63 26.01 32.86
C TYR A 112 -9.66 25.08 32.26
N GLU A 113 -9.99 25.34 31.01
CA GLU A 113 -10.93 24.53 30.24
C GLU A 113 -10.35 24.23 28.85
N ALA A 114 -10.66 23.03 28.35
CA ALA A 114 -10.41 22.61 26.96
C ALA A 114 -11.71 22.07 26.37
N THR A 115 -11.87 22.21 25.07
CA THR A 115 -13.06 21.72 24.36
C THR A 115 -12.69 20.84 23.20
N ALA A 116 -13.54 19.82 22.92
CA ALA A 116 -13.54 19.05 21.70
C ALA A 116 -14.96 19.07 21.13
N SER A 117 -15.11 19.16 19.79
CA SER A 117 -16.41 19.20 19.13
C SER A 117 -16.46 18.23 17.96
N LYS A 118 -17.63 17.61 17.73
CA LYS A 118 -17.93 16.75 16.59
C LYS A 118 -19.31 17.09 16.04
N LEU A 119 -19.42 17.19 14.72
CA LEU A 119 -20.70 17.31 14.02
C LEU A 119 -21.28 15.91 13.86
N LEU A 120 -22.56 15.75 14.21
CA LEU A 120 -23.34 14.53 13.98
C LEU A 120 -24.51 14.84 13.06
N THR A 121 -24.69 14.02 12.03
CA THR A 121 -25.86 14.03 11.17
C THR A 121 -26.86 12.98 11.66
N ILE A 122 -28.05 13.42 12.05
CA ILE A 122 -29.15 12.55 12.51
C ILE A 122 -30.16 12.46 11.37
N VAL A 123 -30.44 11.24 10.91
CA VAL A 123 -31.40 11.01 9.83
C VAL A 123 -32.74 10.52 10.35
N ASP A 124 -33.76 10.47 9.48
CA ASP A 124 -35.09 9.95 9.84
C ASP A 124 -34.96 8.44 10.22
N ALA A 125 -35.82 7.99 11.14
CA ALA A 125 -35.84 6.58 11.57
C ALA A 125 -36.13 5.60 10.44
N SER A 126 -36.72 6.04 9.33
CA SER A 126 -37.02 5.23 8.14
C SER A 126 -35.93 5.24 7.07
N ALA A 127 -34.91 6.07 7.20
CA ALA A 127 -33.81 6.13 6.25
C ALA A 127 -33.08 4.79 6.17
N ARG A 128 -32.67 4.44 4.97
CA ARG A 128 -31.95 3.19 4.69
C ARG A 128 -30.49 3.51 4.40
N GLU A 129 -29.62 2.62 4.83
CA GLU A 129 -28.20 2.70 4.50
C GLU A 129 -27.99 2.49 3.00
N PRO A 130 -27.09 3.21 2.36
CA PRO A 130 -26.66 2.89 1.02
C PRO A 130 -25.92 1.54 1.00
N HIS A 131 -25.57 1.08 -0.18
CA HIS A 131 -24.72 -0.08 -0.39
C HIS A 131 -23.54 0.33 -1.25
N ALA A 132 -22.34 0.13 -0.72
CA ALA A 132 -21.10 0.30 -1.44
C ALA A 132 -20.73 -1.03 -2.12
N GLU A 133 -20.33 -0.99 -3.39
CA GLU A 133 -19.84 -2.15 -4.12
C GLU A 133 -18.72 -1.74 -5.06
N ILE A 134 -17.54 -2.34 -4.85
CA ILE A 134 -16.40 -2.22 -5.76
C ILE A 134 -16.49 -3.33 -6.79
N THR A 135 -16.56 -2.97 -8.08
CA THR A 135 -16.55 -3.96 -9.16
C THR A 135 -15.22 -4.71 -9.18
N SER A 136 -15.33 -6.05 -9.11
CA SER A 136 -14.19 -6.95 -9.08
C SER A 136 -13.81 -7.40 -10.49
N ASP A 137 -13.11 -6.55 -11.23
CA ASP A 137 -12.57 -6.89 -12.52
C ASP A 137 -11.34 -7.77 -12.40
N LYS A 138 -11.26 -8.81 -13.22
CA LYS A 138 -10.18 -9.78 -13.20
C LYS A 138 -9.75 -10.17 -14.59
N ASP A 139 -8.49 -9.94 -14.87
CA ASP A 139 -7.85 -10.46 -16.07
C ASP A 139 -7.50 -11.94 -15.89
N ASP A 140 -7.64 -12.71 -16.97
CA ASP A 140 -6.96 -13.99 -17.11
C ASP A 140 -5.44 -13.74 -17.10
N ASP A 141 -4.69 -14.79 -16.82
CA ASP A 141 -3.23 -14.64 -16.89
C ASP A 141 -2.76 -14.47 -18.35
N CYS A 142 -1.46 -14.19 -18.53
CA CYS A 142 -0.90 -13.97 -19.87
C CYS A 142 -0.94 -15.20 -20.81
N ASP A 143 -1.30 -16.38 -20.33
CA ASP A 143 -1.51 -17.59 -21.11
C ASP A 143 -3.02 -17.84 -21.37
N GLY A 144 -3.90 -16.99 -20.82
CA GLY A 144 -5.36 -17.10 -20.92
C GLY A 144 -5.94 -18.15 -19.97
N GLU A 145 -5.24 -18.43 -18.86
CA GLU A 145 -5.82 -19.24 -17.78
C GLU A 145 -6.76 -18.38 -16.95
N ASP A 146 -7.88 -18.97 -16.56
CA ASP A 146 -8.97 -18.32 -15.82
C ASP A 146 -8.43 -17.62 -14.55
N ALA A 147 -8.86 -16.38 -14.32
CA ALA A 147 -8.59 -15.66 -13.11
C ALA A 147 -9.07 -16.41 -11.86
N PRO A 148 -8.35 -16.37 -10.74
CA PRO A 148 -8.74 -17.08 -9.53
C PRO A 148 -10.05 -16.56 -8.95
N ALA A 149 -10.81 -17.41 -8.26
CA ALA A 149 -12.04 -17.01 -7.58
C ALA A 149 -11.74 -16.09 -6.38
N GLY A 150 -12.66 -15.17 -6.07
CA GLY A 150 -12.59 -14.25 -4.94
C GLY A 150 -13.06 -12.85 -5.31
N SER A 151 -13.27 -11.96 -4.33
CA SER A 151 -13.60 -10.55 -4.54
C SER A 151 -12.29 -9.76 -4.42
N PHE A 152 -11.76 -9.28 -5.52
CA PHE A 152 -10.54 -8.46 -5.64
C PHE A 152 -10.42 -8.01 -7.10
N ILE A 153 -9.64 -6.98 -7.34
CA ILE A 153 -9.29 -6.51 -8.68
C ILE A 153 -7.94 -7.13 -9.06
N LEU A 154 -7.85 -7.73 -10.25
CA LEU A 154 -6.62 -8.34 -10.75
C LEU A 154 -6.31 -7.84 -12.16
N VAL A 155 -5.16 -7.24 -12.31
CA VAL A 155 -4.63 -6.78 -13.60
C VAL A 155 -3.36 -7.55 -13.94
N TRP A 156 -3.26 -8.04 -15.17
CA TRP A 156 -2.05 -8.61 -15.73
C TRP A 156 -1.46 -7.70 -16.81
N VAL A 157 -0.25 -7.23 -16.59
CA VAL A 157 0.53 -6.50 -17.60
C VAL A 157 1.42 -7.50 -18.32
N CYS A 158 1.02 -7.85 -19.57
CA CYS A 158 1.70 -8.84 -20.39
C CYS A 158 2.43 -8.13 -21.54
N GLU A 159 3.76 -8.22 -21.57
CA GLU A 159 4.59 -7.55 -22.56
C GLU A 159 5.45 -8.54 -23.35
N ASP A 160 5.34 -8.52 -24.68
CA ASP A 160 6.32 -9.12 -25.57
C ASP A 160 7.42 -8.09 -25.84
N LYS A 161 8.65 -8.40 -25.45
CA LYS A 161 9.79 -7.48 -25.46
C LYS A 161 10.85 -7.86 -26.48
N ASP A 162 11.50 -6.85 -27.04
CA ASP A 162 12.67 -7.05 -27.90
C ASP A 162 13.89 -7.46 -27.06
N GLU A 163 14.80 -8.27 -27.62
CA GLU A 163 16.04 -8.72 -26.98
C GLU A 163 16.87 -7.56 -26.38
N SER A 164 16.82 -6.39 -27.00
CA SER A 164 17.55 -5.21 -26.55
C SER A 164 16.90 -4.48 -25.38
N ASP A 165 15.61 -4.72 -25.12
CA ASP A 165 14.84 -4.13 -24.01
C ASP A 165 14.86 -5.08 -22.81
N ARG A 166 15.88 -4.95 -22.00
CA ARG A 166 16.15 -5.81 -20.83
C ARG A 166 15.96 -5.11 -19.49
N SER A 167 15.42 -3.91 -19.49
CA SER A 167 15.08 -3.20 -18.26
C SER A 167 13.56 -3.11 -18.15
N ILE A 168 13.01 -3.73 -17.12
CA ILE A 168 11.56 -3.78 -16.90
C ILE A 168 11.13 -2.53 -16.14
N THR A 169 10.16 -1.84 -16.70
CA THR A 169 9.41 -0.78 -16.02
C THR A 169 7.93 -1.08 -16.20
N VAL A 170 7.24 -1.39 -15.12
CA VAL A 170 5.81 -1.67 -15.15
C VAL A 170 5.05 -0.39 -14.94
N SER A 171 4.15 -0.08 -15.86
CA SER A 171 3.23 1.07 -15.80
C SER A 171 1.94 0.70 -16.50
N THR A 172 0.82 0.82 -15.81
CA THR A 172 -0.50 0.56 -16.35
C THR A 172 -1.52 1.53 -15.79
N THR A 173 -2.66 1.67 -16.46
CA THR A 173 -3.81 2.40 -15.93
C THR A 173 -4.84 1.40 -15.44
N VAL A 174 -5.33 1.60 -14.23
CA VAL A 174 -6.38 0.78 -13.62
C VAL A 174 -7.60 1.65 -13.38
N THR A 175 -8.75 1.22 -13.90
CA THR A 175 -10.04 1.88 -13.62
C THR A 175 -10.70 1.21 -12.43
N LEU A 176 -10.99 1.97 -11.38
CA LEU A 176 -11.83 1.55 -10.27
C LEU A 176 -13.27 1.98 -10.54
N ASP A 177 -14.21 1.07 -10.36
CA ASP A 177 -15.62 1.27 -10.69
C ASP A 177 -16.51 0.92 -9.49
N ALA A 178 -17.36 1.87 -9.10
CA ALA A 178 -18.36 1.75 -8.05
C ALA A 178 -19.79 1.91 -8.58
N SER A 179 -20.02 1.75 -9.89
CA SER A 179 -21.33 1.97 -10.54
C SER A 179 -22.42 0.98 -10.09
N GLU A 180 -22.04 -0.14 -9.49
CA GLU A 180 -22.96 -1.11 -8.90
C GLU A 180 -23.41 -0.71 -7.48
N SER A 181 -22.85 0.35 -6.91
CA SER A 181 -23.30 0.91 -5.61
C SER A 181 -24.67 1.60 -5.75
N TRP A 182 -25.48 1.52 -4.70
CA TRP A 182 -26.85 2.06 -4.73
C TRP A 182 -27.27 2.66 -3.37
N ALA A 183 -28.32 3.49 -3.37
CA ALA A 183 -28.91 4.05 -2.16
C ALA A 183 -30.36 3.61 -1.97
N GLY A 184 -30.79 3.50 -0.74
CA GLY A 184 -32.16 3.23 -0.35
C GLY A 184 -32.64 1.81 -0.57
N CYS A 185 -32.63 1.28 -1.77
CA CYS A 185 -32.97 -0.10 -2.06
C CYS A 185 -32.27 -0.61 -3.31
N ASN A 186 -31.99 -1.92 -3.34
CA ASN A 186 -31.34 -2.56 -4.47
C ASN A 186 -32.12 -2.32 -5.76
N PRO A 187 -31.54 -1.73 -6.82
CA PRO A 187 -32.21 -1.40 -8.08
C PRO A 187 -32.71 -2.64 -8.83
N ASP A 188 -32.13 -3.82 -8.62
CA ASP A 188 -32.59 -5.08 -9.20
C ASP A 188 -33.93 -5.56 -8.60
N ASN A 189 -34.34 -4.96 -7.50
CA ASN A 189 -35.62 -5.28 -6.90
C ASN A 189 -36.74 -4.48 -7.59
N SER A 190 -37.64 -5.17 -8.29
CA SER A 190 -38.76 -4.59 -9.04
C SER A 190 -39.73 -3.71 -8.23
N ASN A 191 -39.63 -3.74 -6.91
CA ASN A 191 -40.41 -2.91 -5.98
C ASN A 191 -39.58 -1.80 -5.33
N CYS A 192 -38.40 -1.50 -5.87
CA CYS A 192 -37.56 -0.41 -5.41
C CYS A 192 -38.11 0.93 -5.92
N TYR A 193 -38.60 1.76 -5.02
CA TYR A 193 -38.98 3.17 -5.25
C TYR A 193 -38.28 4.01 -4.19
N ALA A 194 -36.95 4.15 -4.33
CA ALA A 194 -36.17 4.96 -3.40
C ALA A 194 -36.18 6.43 -3.85
N GLU A 195 -36.45 7.34 -2.90
CA GLU A 195 -36.15 8.75 -3.07
C GLU A 195 -34.70 9.07 -2.70
N GLU A 196 -33.98 8.06 -2.17
CA GLU A 196 -32.58 8.11 -1.78
C GLU A 196 -31.71 7.91 -3.03
N TYR A 197 -30.61 8.64 -3.13
CA TYR A 197 -29.63 8.53 -4.19
C TYR A 197 -28.24 8.86 -3.65
N LEU A 198 -27.20 8.28 -4.26
CA LEU A 198 -25.82 8.56 -3.88
C LEU A 198 -25.41 9.98 -4.29
N VAL A 199 -24.64 10.65 -3.42
CA VAL A 199 -24.13 12.01 -3.62
C VAL A 199 -22.61 12.08 -3.62
N SER A 200 -21.92 11.10 -3.01
CA SER A 200 -20.46 10.99 -3.07
C SER A 200 -19.98 9.55 -3.14
N TRP A 201 -18.84 9.38 -3.77
CA TRP A 201 -18.01 8.19 -3.80
C TRP A 201 -16.59 8.65 -3.45
N GLU A 202 -16.08 8.18 -2.33
CA GLU A 202 -14.78 8.54 -1.76
C GLU A 202 -13.93 7.30 -1.69
N TRP A 203 -12.73 7.38 -2.26
CA TRP A 203 -11.79 6.30 -2.33
C TRP A 203 -10.58 6.60 -1.44
N ASP A 204 -10.25 5.66 -0.58
CA ASP A 204 -9.01 5.56 0.15
C ASP A 204 -8.16 4.49 -0.54
N LEU A 205 -7.00 4.87 -1.05
CA LEU A 205 -6.13 4.05 -1.88
C LEU A 205 -4.91 3.53 -1.15
N ASP A 206 -4.72 3.93 0.12
CA ASP A 206 -3.62 3.53 0.99
C ASP A 206 -4.07 3.47 2.45
N LEU A 207 -4.64 2.33 2.84
CA LEU A 207 -5.23 2.13 4.18
C LEU A 207 -4.20 2.11 5.34
N ASP A 208 -2.92 2.28 5.05
CA ASP A 208 -1.84 2.30 6.05
C ASP A 208 -1.35 3.73 6.37
N THR A 209 -1.68 4.71 5.53
CA THR A 209 -1.25 6.11 5.68
C THR A 209 -2.39 6.98 6.20
N ASP A 210 -2.22 7.57 7.37
CA ASP A 210 -3.12 8.58 7.95
C ASP A 210 -2.71 9.96 7.40
N SER A 211 -3.29 10.36 6.27
CA SER A 211 -2.88 11.57 5.53
C SER A 211 -3.48 12.85 6.11
N ASP A 212 -4.59 12.77 6.83
CA ASP A 212 -5.25 13.89 7.50
C ASP A 212 -4.85 14.01 8.99
N GLU A 213 -4.04 13.06 9.50
CA GLU A 213 -3.51 13.01 10.87
C GLU A 213 -4.62 12.97 11.96
N ASP A 214 -5.79 12.40 11.65
CA ASP A 214 -6.91 12.29 12.61
C ASP A 214 -6.78 11.07 13.54
N GLY A 215 -5.91 10.12 13.20
CA GLY A 215 -5.58 8.91 13.93
C GLY A 215 -6.29 7.66 13.41
N ASP A 216 -6.95 7.74 12.26
CA ASP A 216 -7.57 6.62 11.55
C ASP A 216 -7.13 6.62 10.07
N PRO A 217 -6.13 5.79 9.68
CA PRO A 217 -5.64 5.76 8.32
C PRO A 217 -6.61 5.11 7.31
N LYS A 218 -7.82 4.75 7.75
CA LYS A 218 -8.80 4.06 6.89
C LYS A 218 -9.99 4.93 6.50
N ASN A 219 -9.90 6.22 6.69
CA ASN A 219 -10.95 7.17 6.36
C ASN A 219 -10.45 8.35 5.53
N ASP A 220 -9.21 8.28 5.06
CA ASP A 220 -8.62 9.28 4.19
C ASP A 220 -9.29 9.28 2.81
N VAL A 221 -9.36 10.44 2.18
CA VAL A 221 -9.95 10.58 0.84
C VAL A 221 -8.85 10.96 -0.16
N ASP A 222 -8.38 9.96 -0.91
CA ASP A 222 -7.37 10.15 -1.96
C ASP A 222 -7.98 10.54 -3.30
N ALA A 223 -9.18 10.02 -3.60
CA ALA A 223 -9.88 10.30 -4.84
C ALA A 223 -11.40 10.30 -4.65
N THR A 224 -12.12 10.94 -5.58
CA THR A 224 -13.58 11.00 -5.57
C THR A 224 -14.14 10.74 -6.95
N GLY A 225 -15.26 10.03 -7.03
CA GLY A 225 -16.00 9.74 -8.25
C GLY A 225 -16.55 8.33 -8.29
N GLU A 226 -17.64 8.13 -9.01
CA GLU A 226 -18.24 6.80 -9.24
C GLU A 226 -17.27 5.87 -9.98
N THR A 227 -16.47 6.43 -10.88
CA THR A 227 -15.41 5.76 -11.61
C THR A 227 -14.16 6.63 -11.59
N ILE A 228 -13.00 6.06 -11.30
CA ILE A 228 -11.71 6.75 -11.27
C ILE A 228 -10.64 5.95 -12.00
N ASP A 229 -9.70 6.65 -12.64
CA ASP A 229 -8.55 6.05 -13.30
C ASP A 229 -7.28 6.30 -12.48
N LEU A 230 -6.57 5.24 -12.13
CA LEU A 230 -5.26 5.27 -11.50
C LEU A 230 -4.20 5.14 -12.59
N GLU A 231 -3.53 6.23 -12.93
CA GLU A 231 -2.51 6.26 -13.98
C GLU A 231 -1.13 5.85 -13.43
N ASP A 232 -0.29 5.32 -14.32
CA ASP A 232 1.12 4.97 -14.02
C ASP A 232 1.32 3.98 -12.87
N MET A 233 0.36 3.09 -12.62
CA MET A 233 0.44 2.10 -11.57
C MET A 233 1.55 1.07 -11.84
N PRO A 234 2.47 0.84 -10.88
CA PRO A 234 3.48 -0.22 -10.99
C PRO A 234 2.89 -1.60 -10.67
N ALA A 235 3.67 -2.66 -10.84
CA ALA A 235 3.32 -3.97 -10.30
C ALA A 235 3.32 -3.93 -8.77
N GLY A 236 2.29 -4.50 -8.14
CA GLY A 236 2.12 -4.43 -6.69
C GLY A 236 0.77 -4.93 -6.20
N SER A 237 0.49 -4.68 -4.92
CA SER A 237 -0.81 -4.93 -4.29
C SER A 237 -1.16 -3.78 -3.34
N TRP A 238 -2.42 -3.36 -3.34
CA TRP A 238 -2.95 -2.27 -2.52
C TRP A 238 -4.31 -2.67 -1.97
N ASP A 239 -4.50 -2.51 -0.68
CA ASP A 239 -5.84 -2.59 -0.10
C ASP A 239 -6.49 -1.21 -0.25
N ILE A 240 -7.69 -1.20 -0.81
CA ILE A 240 -8.44 -0.01 -1.15
C ILE A 240 -9.82 -0.08 -0.49
N LYS A 241 -10.38 1.09 -0.23
CA LYS A 241 -11.72 1.22 0.35
C LYS A 241 -12.53 2.24 -0.41
N LEU A 242 -13.76 1.89 -0.68
CA LEU A 242 -14.78 2.79 -1.18
C LEU A 242 -15.72 3.17 -0.03
N THR A 243 -16.00 4.44 0.13
CA THR A 243 -17.08 4.93 0.98
C THR A 243 -18.08 5.71 0.13
N VAL A 244 -19.34 5.30 0.16
CA VAL A 244 -20.43 5.99 -0.53
C VAL A 244 -21.30 6.72 0.48
N THR A 245 -21.83 7.90 0.09
CA THR A 245 -22.75 8.67 0.91
C THR A 245 -24.03 8.94 0.12
N ASP A 246 -25.18 8.78 0.77
CA ASP A 246 -26.47 9.09 0.20
C ASP A 246 -26.90 10.56 0.47
N ASN A 247 -28.03 10.97 -0.13
CA ASN A 247 -28.59 12.31 0.04
C ASN A 247 -29.14 12.59 1.44
N ASN A 248 -29.19 11.63 2.34
CA ASN A 248 -29.51 11.78 3.76
C ASN A 248 -28.26 11.93 4.62
N GLY A 249 -27.07 11.69 4.05
CA GLY A 249 -25.78 11.67 4.76
C GLY A 249 -25.49 10.34 5.44
N MET A 250 -26.16 9.26 5.04
CA MET A 250 -25.82 7.90 5.46
C MET A 250 -24.71 7.35 4.59
N THR A 251 -23.86 6.54 5.18
CA THR A 251 -22.67 5.99 4.52
C THR A 251 -22.64 4.47 4.58
N ASP A 252 -22.01 3.85 3.60
CA ASP A 252 -21.58 2.46 3.60
C ASP A 252 -20.20 2.36 2.94
N SER A 253 -19.47 1.29 3.23
CA SER A 253 -18.13 1.10 2.71
C SER A 253 -17.92 -0.33 2.24
N ASP A 254 -17.15 -0.49 1.17
CA ASP A 254 -16.66 -1.77 0.67
C ASP A 254 -15.14 -1.75 0.56
N ASP A 255 -14.49 -2.85 0.97
CA ASP A 255 -13.05 -3.02 0.95
C ASP A 255 -12.67 -4.04 -0.14
N SER A 256 -11.62 -3.75 -0.89
CA SER A 256 -11.07 -4.66 -1.89
C SER A 256 -9.55 -4.60 -1.91
N THR A 257 -8.92 -5.58 -2.60
CA THR A 257 -7.48 -5.55 -2.86
C THR A 257 -7.26 -5.47 -4.37
N LEU A 258 -6.48 -4.49 -4.80
CA LEU A 258 -5.99 -4.36 -6.17
C LEU A 258 -4.64 -5.10 -6.28
N TYR A 259 -4.55 -6.03 -7.24
CA TYR A 259 -3.32 -6.72 -7.60
C TYR A 259 -2.93 -6.38 -9.04
N ILE A 260 -1.69 -5.95 -9.24
CA ILE A 260 -1.10 -5.74 -10.57
C ILE A 260 0.09 -6.69 -10.70
N ASN A 261 -0.11 -7.74 -11.49
CA ASN A 261 0.93 -8.71 -11.83
C ASN A 261 1.59 -8.30 -13.15
N TYR A 262 2.82 -8.74 -13.34
CA TYR A 262 3.58 -8.47 -14.57
C TYR A 262 4.17 -9.74 -15.15
N ARG A 263 4.17 -9.84 -16.49
CA ARG A 263 4.94 -10.81 -17.25
C ARG A 263 5.61 -10.13 -18.46
N GLY A 264 6.94 -10.17 -18.49
CA GLY A 264 7.73 -9.86 -19.67
C GLY A 264 8.19 -11.14 -20.38
N THR A 265 8.01 -11.18 -21.71
CA THR A 265 8.38 -12.31 -22.56
C THR A 265 9.36 -11.86 -23.63
N TRP A 266 10.50 -12.54 -23.75
CA TRP A 266 11.49 -12.39 -24.81
C TRP A 266 11.54 -13.70 -25.60
N SER A 267 11.42 -13.64 -26.91
CA SER A 267 11.34 -14.81 -27.77
C SER A 267 12.35 -14.78 -28.89
N ASP A 268 12.79 -15.96 -29.32
CA ASP A 268 13.55 -16.19 -30.55
C ASP A 268 14.85 -15.34 -30.68
N PHE A 269 15.64 -15.27 -29.62
CA PHE A 269 16.93 -14.59 -29.62
C PHE A 269 18.11 -15.55 -29.43
N VAL A 270 19.34 -15.04 -29.63
CA VAL A 270 20.56 -15.82 -29.55
C VAL A 270 21.49 -15.30 -28.47
N ILE A 271 21.94 -16.18 -27.60
CA ILE A 271 23.08 -15.89 -26.71
C ILE A 271 24.37 -16.42 -27.34
N ASP A 272 25.36 -15.55 -27.44
CA ASP A 272 26.65 -15.87 -28.06
C ASP A 272 27.41 -16.92 -27.28
N ARG A 273 28.33 -17.59 -27.98
CA ARG A 273 29.28 -18.56 -27.40
C ARG A 273 30.33 -17.87 -26.52
N ARG A 274 30.80 -18.59 -25.51
CA ARG A 274 31.98 -18.15 -24.76
C ARG A 274 33.25 -18.17 -25.61
N TYR A 275 34.13 -17.24 -25.33
CA TYR A 275 35.52 -17.24 -25.84
C TYR A 275 36.52 -17.64 -24.72
N GLN A 276 36.66 -16.81 -23.72
CA GLN A 276 37.51 -17.06 -22.53
C GLN A 276 36.62 -17.13 -21.28
N GLU A 277 35.71 -16.18 -21.15
CA GLU A 277 34.72 -16.09 -20.08
C GLU A 277 33.34 -16.45 -20.63
N PRO A 278 32.40 -16.91 -19.80
CA PRO A 278 31.02 -17.08 -20.17
C PRO A 278 30.40 -15.78 -20.72
N VAL A 279 29.45 -15.92 -21.63
CA VAL A 279 28.63 -14.77 -22.09
C VAL A 279 27.46 -14.66 -21.18
N ILE A 280 27.19 -13.45 -20.73
CA ILE A 280 26.11 -13.10 -19.81
C ILE A 280 25.22 -12.06 -20.49
N MET A 281 23.91 -12.30 -20.41
CA MET A 281 22.88 -11.32 -20.73
C MET A 281 22.10 -11.04 -19.47
N THR A 282 21.96 -9.76 -19.10
CA THR A 282 21.36 -9.32 -17.82
C THR A 282 20.04 -8.60 -18.09
N TRP A 283 19.03 -8.91 -17.29
CA TRP A 283 17.76 -8.20 -17.22
C TRP A 283 17.61 -7.59 -15.83
N ASP A 284 17.20 -6.32 -15.82
CA ASP A 284 16.89 -5.57 -14.61
C ASP A 284 15.37 -5.49 -14.41
N TYR A 285 14.91 -5.74 -13.20
CA TYR A 285 13.48 -5.63 -12.86
C TYR A 285 13.27 -5.07 -11.46
N PRO A 286 12.19 -4.28 -11.28
CA PRO A 286 11.87 -3.74 -9.97
C PRO A 286 11.25 -4.82 -9.07
N VAL A 287 11.74 -4.92 -7.86
CA VAL A 287 11.10 -5.69 -6.78
C VAL A 287 10.74 -4.71 -5.69
N THR A 288 9.45 -4.47 -5.53
CA THR A 288 8.91 -3.57 -4.51
C THR A 288 8.05 -4.38 -3.55
N TYR A 289 8.17 -4.08 -2.28
CA TYR A 289 7.30 -4.61 -1.24
C TYR A 289 7.39 -3.72 0.01
N GLU A 290 6.43 -3.89 0.90
CA GLU A 290 6.41 -3.22 2.19
C GLU A 290 6.48 -4.27 3.31
N ASP A 291 7.34 -4.04 4.28
CA ASP A 291 7.53 -4.98 5.40
C ASP A 291 6.26 -5.05 6.28
N ASP A 292 5.70 -3.89 6.61
CA ASP A 292 4.53 -3.74 7.47
C ASP A 292 3.26 -3.38 6.68
N GLY A 293 3.38 -3.05 5.37
CA GLY A 293 2.29 -2.60 4.50
C GLY A 293 1.60 -3.71 3.72
N GLN A 294 0.77 -3.30 2.77
CA GLN A 294 -0.11 -4.17 1.98
C GLN A 294 0.58 -4.71 0.74
N ASN A 295 1.59 -4.00 0.21
CA ASN A 295 2.29 -4.40 -1.00
C ASN A 295 3.21 -5.60 -0.73
N LYS A 296 2.72 -6.82 -1.01
CA LYS A 296 3.42 -8.08 -0.70
C LYS A 296 3.57 -8.96 -1.93
N ILE A 297 4.76 -8.96 -2.52
CA ILE A 297 5.09 -9.90 -3.60
C ILE A 297 4.90 -11.35 -3.13
N ARG A 298 4.20 -12.15 -3.94
CA ARG A 298 3.94 -13.56 -3.69
C ARG A 298 5.00 -14.46 -4.32
N TYR A 299 5.33 -14.19 -5.59
CA TYR A 299 6.35 -14.93 -6.33
C TYR A 299 7.11 -14.02 -7.28
N LEU A 300 8.42 -14.24 -7.32
CA LEU A 300 9.26 -13.88 -8.45
C LEU A 300 9.55 -15.17 -9.22
N ARG A 301 9.21 -15.22 -10.51
CA ARG A 301 9.39 -16.39 -11.35
C ARG A 301 10.14 -16.03 -12.61
N THR A 302 11.11 -16.88 -12.97
CA THR A 302 11.85 -16.77 -14.23
C THR A 302 11.82 -18.14 -14.91
N LYS A 303 11.39 -18.15 -16.18
CA LYS A 303 11.29 -19.35 -17.01
C LYS A 303 12.19 -19.19 -18.21
N LEU A 304 12.92 -20.24 -18.59
CA LEU A 304 13.79 -20.27 -19.75
C LEU A 304 13.55 -21.54 -20.55
N THR A 305 13.31 -21.40 -21.85
CA THR A 305 13.14 -22.51 -22.80
C THR A 305 14.14 -22.37 -23.95
N TYR A 306 14.88 -23.42 -24.21
CA TYR A 306 15.89 -23.48 -25.29
C TYR A 306 16.02 -24.89 -25.85
N PRO A 307 16.44 -25.09 -27.13
CA PRO A 307 16.68 -26.44 -27.69
C PRO A 307 17.71 -27.24 -26.90
N ALA A 308 17.45 -28.52 -26.69
CA ALA A 308 18.39 -29.40 -25.98
C ALA A 308 19.70 -29.55 -26.73
N GLU A 309 19.69 -29.57 -28.08
CA GLU A 309 20.83 -29.69 -28.96
C GLU A 309 20.88 -28.54 -29.98
N ASP A 310 22.11 -28.21 -30.43
CA ASP A 310 22.29 -27.24 -31.52
C ASP A 310 22.15 -27.96 -32.86
N ALA A 311 21.08 -27.67 -33.59
CA ALA A 311 20.75 -28.24 -34.88
C ALA A 311 21.70 -27.83 -36.03
N ASP A 312 22.48 -26.74 -35.85
CA ASP A 312 23.30 -26.11 -36.89
C ASP A 312 24.77 -26.56 -36.88
N GLN A 313 25.16 -27.54 -36.05
CA GLN A 313 26.50 -28.08 -36.00
C GLN A 313 26.67 -29.23 -37.01
N PRO A 314 27.25 -29.02 -38.23
CA PRO A 314 27.24 -29.99 -39.31
C PRO A 314 28.26 -31.14 -39.20
N PHE A 315 29.06 -31.20 -38.15
CA PHE A 315 30.11 -32.22 -38.02
C PHE A 315 30.13 -32.86 -36.63
N GLY A 316 29.74 -34.14 -36.57
CA GLY A 316 29.75 -34.94 -35.35
C GLY A 316 31.15 -35.02 -34.72
N GLY A 317 31.21 -34.75 -33.42
CA GLY A 317 32.41 -34.88 -32.58
C GLY A 317 32.68 -33.75 -31.61
N VAL A 318 31.85 -32.71 -31.60
CA VAL A 318 31.87 -31.62 -30.62
C VAL A 318 30.63 -31.76 -29.74
N ASP A 319 30.71 -31.36 -28.49
CA ASP A 319 29.58 -31.25 -27.56
C ASP A 319 28.50 -30.39 -28.23
N THR A 320 27.38 -31.01 -28.65
CA THR A 320 26.24 -30.34 -29.30
C THR A 320 25.14 -30.01 -28.30
N GLU A 321 25.28 -30.47 -27.07
CA GLU A 321 24.29 -30.21 -26.03
C GLU A 321 24.33 -28.75 -25.58
N ASN A 322 23.17 -28.12 -25.64
CA ASN A 322 23.00 -26.78 -25.10
C ASN A 322 22.84 -26.83 -23.57
N ARG A 323 23.42 -25.84 -22.91
CA ARG A 323 23.22 -25.62 -21.48
C ARG A 323 23.29 -24.12 -21.19
N LEU A 324 22.19 -23.58 -20.75
CA LEU A 324 22.07 -22.21 -20.30
C LEU A 324 21.69 -22.21 -18.80
N ASP A 325 22.35 -21.40 -18.02
CA ASP A 325 22.05 -21.24 -16.59
C ASP A 325 21.56 -19.83 -16.25
N LEU A 326 20.65 -19.77 -15.30
CA LEU A 326 20.10 -18.54 -14.74
C LEU A 326 20.69 -18.29 -13.36
N PHE A 327 20.94 -17.02 -13.07
CA PHE A 327 21.35 -16.53 -11.76
C PHE A 327 20.50 -15.30 -11.40
N ILE A 328 19.95 -15.28 -10.21
CA ILE A 328 19.16 -14.15 -9.71
C ILE A 328 19.93 -13.48 -8.57
N TYR A 329 20.07 -12.16 -8.68
CA TYR A 329 20.73 -11.31 -7.69
C TYR A 329 19.76 -10.29 -7.15
N ASN A 330 19.84 -10.02 -5.85
CA ASN A 330 19.06 -8.99 -5.20
C ASN A 330 19.63 -7.57 -5.45
N SER A 331 18.99 -6.55 -4.89
CA SER A 331 19.39 -5.14 -5.02
C SER A 331 20.79 -4.81 -4.45
N THR A 332 21.37 -5.71 -3.67
CA THR A 332 22.74 -5.59 -3.12
C THR A 332 23.76 -6.49 -3.84
N GLU A 333 23.42 -7.01 -5.03
CA GLU A 333 24.25 -7.91 -5.84
C GLU A 333 24.58 -9.26 -5.15
N GLU A 334 23.78 -9.68 -4.18
CA GLU A 334 23.90 -10.99 -3.56
C GLU A 334 23.11 -12.02 -4.37
N GLU A 335 23.74 -13.17 -4.69
CA GLU A 335 23.07 -14.26 -5.39
C GLU A 335 22.01 -14.92 -4.51
N VAL A 336 20.76 -14.91 -5.00
CA VAL A 336 19.60 -15.46 -4.30
C VAL A 336 19.28 -16.87 -4.78
N ALA A 337 19.40 -17.12 -6.07
CA ALA A 337 19.09 -18.42 -6.68
C ALA A 337 19.84 -18.62 -8.00
N ASN A 338 20.06 -19.87 -8.37
CA ASN A 338 20.61 -20.25 -9.67
C ASN A 338 20.10 -21.61 -10.15
N THR A 339 20.33 -21.96 -11.42
CA THR A 339 19.95 -23.24 -12.04
C THR A 339 21.11 -24.23 -12.21
N THR A 340 22.32 -23.88 -11.77
CA THR A 340 23.52 -24.71 -12.02
C THR A 340 23.43 -26.11 -11.41
N GLY A 341 22.70 -26.26 -10.32
CA GLY A 341 22.44 -27.54 -9.64
C GLY A 341 21.40 -28.43 -10.32
N ILE A 342 20.68 -27.94 -11.35
CA ILE A 342 19.71 -28.73 -12.10
C ILE A 342 20.43 -29.53 -13.17
N GLY A 343 20.45 -30.87 -13.03
CA GLY A 343 21.04 -31.77 -14.03
C GLY A 343 20.29 -31.70 -15.36
N ASP A 344 20.99 -32.03 -16.45
CA ASP A 344 20.45 -31.91 -17.81
C ASP A 344 19.18 -32.77 -18.02
N ASP A 345 19.10 -33.94 -17.38
CA ASP A 345 17.91 -34.81 -17.41
C ASP A 345 16.70 -34.29 -16.64
N ASN A 346 16.84 -33.20 -15.85
CA ASN A 346 15.81 -32.59 -15.04
C ASN A 346 15.45 -31.16 -15.51
N ARG A 347 15.85 -30.82 -16.75
CA ARG A 347 15.55 -29.52 -17.37
C ARG A 347 14.30 -29.62 -18.26
N ASP A 348 13.21 -30.10 -17.67
CA ASP A 348 11.94 -30.41 -18.33
C ASP A 348 10.73 -29.79 -17.60
N ALA A 349 10.95 -28.66 -16.89
CA ALA A 349 9.93 -28.03 -16.07
C ALA A 349 8.72 -27.55 -16.89
N GLY A 350 7.51 -27.82 -16.41
CA GLY A 350 6.26 -27.40 -17.05
C GLY A 350 5.96 -28.16 -18.35
N ASP A 351 5.39 -27.44 -19.33
CA ASP A 351 4.99 -27.98 -20.64
C ASP A 351 6.15 -28.04 -21.64
N CYS A 352 7.32 -28.45 -21.18
CA CYS A 352 8.53 -28.55 -21.97
C CYS A 352 8.39 -29.57 -23.11
N GLN A 353 8.76 -29.18 -24.33
CA GLN A 353 8.75 -30.10 -25.46
C GLN A 353 9.92 -31.08 -25.38
N SER A 354 9.82 -32.29 -25.99
CA SER A 354 10.80 -33.31 -25.88
C SER A 354 12.22 -32.94 -26.38
N ASP A 355 12.29 -31.99 -27.32
CA ASP A 355 13.50 -31.53 -27.96
C ASP A 355 14.06 -30.25 -27.31
N ASP A 356 13.39 -29.79 -26.25
CA ASP A 356 13.74 -28.58 -25.51
C ASP A 356 14.25 -28.92 -24.11
N ARG A 357 14.90 -27.94 -23.52
CA ARG A 357 15.19 -27.83 -22.11
C ARG A 357 14.47 -26.62 -21.54
N CYS A 358 13.82 -26.85 -20.42
CA CYS A 358 13.06 -25.82 -19.71
C CYS A 358 13.52 -25.77 -18.26
N VAL A 359 13.91 -24.60 -17.80
CA VAL A 359 14.29 -24.39 -16.40
C VAL A 359 13.48 -23.23 -15.81
N TRP A 360 13.11 -23.42 -14.55
CA TRP A 360 12.35 -22.41 -13.81
C TRP A 360 13.08 -22.09 -12.51
N LEU A 361 13.13 -20.82 -12.18
CA LEU A 361 13.44 -20.33 -10.84
C LEU A 361 12.17 -19.69 -10.28
N VAL A 362 11.76 -20.16 -9.12
CA VAL A 362 10.61 -19.60 -8.40
C VAL A 362 11.07 -19.21 -7.01
N ILE A 363 11.01 -17.93 -6.71
CA ILE A 363 11.35 -17.39 -5.40
C ILE A 363 10.05 -16.94 -4.73
N GLY A 364 9.71 -17.58 -3.61
CA GLY A 364 8.52 -17.22 -2.85
C GLY A 364 8.68 -15.88 -2.12
N GLY A 365 7.59 -15.18 -1.92
CA GLY A 365 7.58 -13.85 -1.33
C GLY A 365 8.24 -13.76 0.05
N SER A 366 8.16 -14.81 0.87
CA SER A 366 8.86 -14.84 2.16
C SER A 366 10.39 -14.80 2.02
N THR A 367 10.94 -15.34 0.92
CA THR A 367 12.36 -15.26 0.62
C THR A 367 12.72 -13.90 0.05
N VAL A 368 11.89 -13.37 -0.86
CA VAL A 368 12.11 -12.04 -1.47
C VAL A 368 12.14 -10.96 -0.37
N ARG A 369 11.17 -10.97 0.54
CA ARG A 369 11.11 -10.03 1.67
C ARG A 369 12.21 -10.20 2.72
N GLY A 370 13.06 -11.22 2.61
CA GLY A 370 14.27 -11.36 3.41
C GLY A 370 15.43 -10.49 2.94
N PHE A 371 15.29 -9.83 1.79
CA PHE A 371 16.28 -8.94 1.19
C PHE A 371 15.69 -7.53 1.04
N LEU A 372 16.53 -6.55 0.71
CA LEU A 372 16.06 -5.19 0.44
C LEU A 372 15.32 -5.14 -0.90
N ASP A 373 14.25 -4.33 -0.94
CA ASP A 373 13.60 -3.93 -2.19
C ASP A 373 14.55 -3.15 -3.10
N GLY A 374 14.18 -2.96 -4.35
CA GLY A 374 14.96 -2.23 -5.34
C GLY A 374 15.09 -2.98 -6.66
N THR A 375 16.09 -2.63 -7.43
CA THR A 375 16.35 -3.30 -8.71
C THR A 375 17.08 -4.62 -8.45
N TRP A 376 16.43 -5.71 -8.83
CA TRP A 376 17.02 -7.05 -8.87
C TRP A 376 17.44 -7.36 -10.30
N THR A 377 18.34 -8.31 -10.45
CA THR A 377 18.82 -8.73 -11.77
C THR A 377 18.69 -10.22 -11.96
N VAL A 378 18.46 -10.63 -13.21
CA VAL A 378 18.63 -12.01 -13.63
C VAL A 378 19.65 -12.06 -14.77
N ASP A 379 20.64 -12.90 -14.60
CA ASP A 379 21.66 -13.21 -15.59
C ASP A 379 21.35 -14.53 -16.28
N LEU A 380 21.32 -14.49 -17.62
CA LEU A 380 21.30 -15.66 -18.47
C LEU A 380 22.74 -15.90 -18.95
N GLN A 381 23.30 -17.07 -18.63
CA GLN A 381 24.70 -17.40 -18.89
C GLN A 381 24.84 -18.54 -19.89
N ASN A 382 25.72 -18.35 -20.90
CA ASN A 382 26.18 -19.39 -21.82
C ASN A 382 27.65 -19.71 -21.58
N GLU A 383 27.93 -20.90 -21.09
CA GLU A 383 29.30 -21.46 -20.93
C GLU A 383 29.77 -22.31 -22.10
N LYS A 384 28.92 -22.56 -23.08
CA LYS A 384 29.24 -23.40 -24.23
C LYS A 384 30.08 -22.65 -25.26
N THR A 385 30.80 -23.42 -26.10
CA THR A 385 31.65 -22.87 -27.15
C THR A 385 30.93 -22.66 -28.47
N HIS A 386 29.62 -22.77 -28.47
CA HIS A 386 28.70 -22.47 -29.58
C HIS A 386 27.62 -21.52 -29.12
N ASN A 387 26.98 -20.81 -30.07
CA ASN A 387 25.85 -19.95 -29.80
C ASN A 387 24.64 -20.82 -29.47
N THR A 388 23.76 -20.34 -28.62
CA THR A 388 22.55 -21.06 -28.25
C THR A 388 21.34 -20.19 -28.56
N ASN A 389 20.36 -20.76 -29.28
CA ASN A 389 19.05 -20.10 -29.48
C ASN A 389 18.22 -20.19 -28.19
N VAL A 390 17.62 -19.11 -27.80
CA VAL A 390 16.59 -19.05 -26.74
C VAL A 390 15.24 -18.98 -27.41
N LYS A 391 14.36 -19.94 -27.12
CA LYS A 391 12.97 -19.92 -27.65
C LYS A 391 12.12 -18.93 -26.91
N THR A 392 12.14 -19.03 -25.57
CA THR A 392 11.43 -18.08 -24.70
C THR A 392 12.20 -17.88 -23.41
N PHE A 393 12.17 -16.63 -22.95
CA PHE A 393 12.63 -16.23 -21.64
C PHE A 393 11.54 -15.35 -21.01
N ILE A 394 11.10 -15.70 -19.82
CA ILE A 394 9.96 -15.05 -19.15
C ILE A 394 10.39 -14.61 -17.75
N ILE A 395 10.02 -13.39 -17.39
CA ILE A 395 10.11 -12.87 -16.01
C ILE A 395 8.71 -12.51 -15.56
N GLU A 396 8.29 -13.04 -14.41
CA GLU A 396 6.99 -12.73 -13.79
C GLU A 396 7.19 -12.17 -12.39
N LEU A 397 6.45 -11.09 -12.12
CA LEU A 397 6.25 -10.53 -10.79
C LEU A 397 4.78 -10.76 -10.40
N GLN A 398 4.54 -11.58 -9.40
CA GLN A 398 3.18 -11.94 -8.98
C GLN A 398 2.94 -11.48 -7.56
N TYR A 399 1.86 -10.71 -7.38
CA TYR A 399 1.40 -10.19 -6.10
C TYR A 399 0.15 -10.94 -5.61
N ARG A 400 -0.54 -11.61 -6.53
CA ARG A 400 -1.72 -12.44 -6.22
C ARG A 400 -1.43 -13.93 -6.33
#